data_6fdc09801abfcb781bc4b9c4ef8c3dec
#
_entry.id   6fdc09801abfcb781bc4b9c4ef8c3dec
#
_cell.length_a   1.000
_cell.length_b   1.000
_cell.length_c   1.000
_cell.angle_alpha   90.00
_cell.angle_beta   90.00
_cell.angle_gamma   90.00
#
_symmetry.space_group_name_H-M   'P 1'
#
loop_
_entity.id
_entity.type
_entity.pdbx_description
1 polymer ?
#
loop_
_entity_poly.entity_id
_entity_poly.type
_entity_poly.pdbx_seq_one_letter_code
_entity_poly.pdbx_strand_id
1 'polypeptide(L)'
;LYVTVFEGSDDADNLEMDTEAYDLWKQFISEDRILKGNKKDNFWEMGEQGPCGPCSEIHVDIRSAEEKAKVDGSTLINQDHPHVVEIWNLVFMQYNRKASGGLVELPNKHIDTGMGFERLCMVLQGVQSNYDTDVFTPIIREIETITNTKYGSNEKQDIATRVISDHVRAVAFSIADGQLPSNTGAGYVIRRILRRAVRYGFTFLNKKEPFLYCLVDVLCTKMGTAFPELKAQKHLIENVIKEEETSFLRALDQGVILLDGIISSAKTKEISGDKAFELYDTYGLPVTLIINILKKHNLHFDYKLFNYAMKKQKMKSQGLRSNKEIKILSI
;
A
#
# COMPACT_ATOMS: atom_id res chain seq x y z
N LEU A 1 7.92 20.83 -13.75
CA LEU A 1 8.81 19.70 -13.46
C LEU A 1 9.96 20.16 -12.59
N TYR A 2 10.41 19.29 -11.71
CA TYR A 2 11.64 19.37 -10.94
C TYR A 2 12.35 18.02 -11.01
N VAL A 3 13.66 18.05 -10.82
CA VAL A 3 14.49 16.85 -10.76
C VAL A 3 15.33 16.90 -9.50
N THR A 4 15.51 15.77 -8.84
CA THR A 4 16.48 15.66 -7.75
C THR A 4 17.69 14.85 -8.20
N VAL A 5 18.85 15.16 -7.64
CA VAL A 5 20.09 14.39 -7.80
C VAL A 5 20.73 14.19 -6.44
N PHE A 6 21.44 13.11 -6.27
CA PHE A 6 22.12 12.79 -5.03
C PHE A 6 23.20 13.83 -4.69
N GLU A 7 23.12 14.43 -3.50
CA GLU A 7 24.03 15.50 -3.04
C GLU A 7 25.35 14.98 -2.45
N GLY A 8 25.47 13.65 -2.27
CA GLY A 8 26.55 13.04 -1.52
C GLY A 8 26.16 12.75 -0.07
N SER A 9 27.06 12.12 0.69
CA SER A 9 26.91 11.89 2.12
C SER A 9 28.25 11.91 2.84
N ASP A 10 28.29 12.59 3.99
CA ASP A 10 29.44 12.63 4.91
C ASP A 10 29.36 11.54 6.00
N ASP A 11 28.51 10.53 5.80
CA ASP A 11 28.36 9.40 6.72
C ASP A 11 29.50 8.35 6.53
N ALA A 12 29.33 7.17 7.10
CA ALA A 12 30.32 6.08 7.03
C ALA A 12 30.66 5.65 5.59
N ASP A 13 29.78 5.91 4.62
CA ASP A 13 30.00 5.58 3.20
C ASP A 13 30.82 6.66 2.48
N ASN A 14 30.81 7.90 2.97
CA ASN A 14 31.57 9.05 2.42
C ASN A 14 31.46 9.16 0.89
N LEU A 15 30.21 9.31 0.41
CA LEU A 15 29.89 9.34 -1.02
C LEU A 15 29.90 10.78 -1.54
N GLU A 16 30.46 10.98 -2.72
CA GLU A 16 30.44 12.25 -3.42
C GLU A 16 29.09 12.52 -4.09
N MET A 17 28.82 13.78 -4.41
CA MET A 17 27.64 14.19 -5.19
C MET A 17 27.67 13.55 -6.57
N ASP A 18 26.52 13.13 -7.08
CA ASP A 18 26.36 12.66 -8.46
C ASP A 18 26.37 13.83 -9.44
N THR A 19 27.57 14.32 -9.76
CA THR A 19 27.80 15.41 -10.70
C THR A 19 27.52 15.00 -12.14
N GLU A 20 27.68 13.72 -12.49
CA GLU A 20 27.37 13.18 -13.81
C GLU A 20 25.87 13.32 -14.10
N ALA A 21 25.01 12.87 -13.20
CA ALA A 21 23.58 13.05 -13.33
C ALA A 21 23.16 14.52 -13.36
N TYR A 22 23.76 15.36 -12.49
CA TYR A 22 23.49 16.79 -12.48
C TYR A 22 23.79 17.46 -13.82
N ASP A 23 24.94 17.19 -14.42
CA ASP A 23 25.37 17.76 -15.70
C ASP A 23 24.54 17.23 -16.88
N LEU A 24 24.11 15.96 -16.83
CA LEU A 24 23.19 15.41 -17.82
C LEU A 24 21.82 16.08 -17.76
N TRP A 25 21.27 16.32 -16.55
CA TRP A 25 19.96 16.95 -16.41
C TRP A 25 19.93 18.41 -16.91
N LYS A 26 21.02 19.16 -16.85
CA LYS A 26 21.11 20.52 -17.42
C LYS A 26 20.84 20.59 -18.92
N GLN A 27 20.94 19.45 -19.62
CA GLN A 27 20.60 19.37 -21.05
C GLN A 27 19.08 19.33 -21.31
N PHE A 28 18.27 19.02 -20.31
CA PHE A 28 16.83 18.79 -20.44
C PHE A 28 15.97 19.79 -19.65
N ILE A 29 16.50 20.33 -18.55
CA ILE A 29 15.76 21.23 -17.65
C ILE A 29 16.69 22.34 -17.15
N SER A 30 16.12 23.50 -16.84
CA SER A 30 16.86 24.63 -16.30
C SER A 30 17.46 24.31 -14.91
N GLU A 31 18.61 24.88 -14.62
CA GLU A 31 19.42 24.54 -13.44
C GLU A 31 18.69 24.83 -12.12
N ASP A 32 17.84 25.88 -12.08
CA ASP A 32 16.97 26.22 -10.95
C ASP A 32 15.90 25.15 -10.62
N ARG A 33 15.71 24.18 -11.52
CA ARG A 33 14.81 23.05 -11.37
C ARG A 33 15.50 21.74 -11.01
N ILE A 34 16.82 21.75 -10.88
CA ILE A 34 17.63 20.59 -10.49
C ILE A 34 18.01 20.77 -9.01
N LEU A 35 17.40 19.99 -8.14
CA LEU A 35 17.58 20.08 -6.71
C LEU A 35 18.52 18.99 -6.20
N LYS A 36 19.23 19.30 -5.13
CA LYS A 36 20.07 18.32 -4.44
C LYS A 36 19.24 17.58 -3.41
N GLY A 37 19.31 16.25 -3.42
CA GLY A 37 18.60 15.40 -2.49
C GLY A 37 19.56 14.58 -1.63
N ASN A 38 19.18 14.37 -0.39
CA ASN A 38 19.98 13.66 0.60
C ASN A 38 19.97 12.14 0.34
N LYS A 39 20.78 11.40 1.11
CA LYS A 39 20.90 9.94 0.97
C LYS A 39 19.59 9.18 1.18
N LYS A 40 18.72 9.66 2.04
CA LYS A 40 17.42 9.00 2.30
C LYS A 40 16.53 8.99 1.06
N ASP A 41 16.55 10.07 0.29
CA ASP A 41 15.65 10.27 -0.85
C ASP A 41 16.33 9.89 -2.18
N ASN A 42 17.64 10.19 -2.33
CA ASN A 42 18.36 10.05 -3.59
C ASN A 42 19.51 9.00 -3.57
N PHE A 43 19.47 8.03 -2.66
CA PHE A 43 20.34 6.87 -2.69
C PHE A 43 19.54 5.60 -2.44
N TRP A 44 19.38 4.78 -3.47
CA TRP A 44 18.59 3.56 -3.41
C TRP A 44 19.42 2.38 -2.95
N GLU A 45 18.85 1.57 -2.06
CA GLU A 45 19.43 0.32 -1.58
C GLU A 45 18.41 -0.80 -1.68
N MET A 46 18.81 -1.96 -2.19
CA MET A 46 17.94 -3.14 -2.31
C MET A 46 17.47 -3.66 -0.94
N GLY A 47 18.23 -3.38 0.11
CA GLY A 47 18.00 -3.78 1.49
C GLY A 47 19.28 -3.63 2.31
N GLU A 48 19.41 -4.43 3.36
CA GLU A 48 20.63 -4.42 4.20
C GLU A 48 21.89 -4.90 3.44
N GLN A 49 21.71 -5.62 2.33
CA GLN A 49 22.76 -6.14 1.46
C GLN A 49 22.26 -6.15 0.01
N GLY A 50 23.15 -5.96 -0.93
CA GLY A 50 22.84 -6.05 -2.36
C GLY A 50 23.21 -4.81 -3.15
N PRO A 51 22.83 -4.76 -4.43
CA PRO A 51 23.09 -3.63 -5.30
C PRO A 51 22.49 -2.34 -4.74
N CYS A 52 23.21 -1.24 -4.92
CA CYS A 52 22.78 0.09 -4.48
C CYS A 52 23.48 1.18 -5.30
N GLY A 53 23.01 2.40 -5.18
CA GLY A 53 23.61 3.56 -5.84
C GLY A 53 22.77 4.81 -5.77
N PRO A 54 23.34 5.95 -6.21
CA PRO A 54 22.61 7.20 -6.30
C PRO A 54 21.40 7.07 -7.23
N CYS A 55 20.41 7.90 -7.02
CA CYS A 55 19.27 7.98 -7.91
C CYS A 55 18.87 9.45 -8.17
N SER A 56 18.18 9.63 -9.28
CA SER A 56 17.50 10.87 -9.65
C SER A 56 16.00 10.64 -9.68
N GLU A 57 15.23 11.63 -9.24
CA GLU A 57 13.78 11.57 -9.26
C GLU A 57 13.21 12.68 -10.12
N ILE A 58 12.12 12.39 -10.82
CA ILE A 58 11.33 13.40 -11.54
C ILE A 58 10.07 13.69 -10.72
N HIS A 59 9.87 14.94 -10.38
CA HIS A 59 8.72 15.43 -9.64
C HIS A 59 7.87 16.37 -10.50
N VAL A 60 6.56 16.30 -10.31
CA VAL A 60 5.60 17.18 -10.98
C VAL A 60 4.81 17.95 -9.92
N ASP A 61 4.78 19.26 -10.07
CA ASP A 61 3.92 20.15 -9.32
C ASP A 61 2.59 20.32 -10.07
N ILE A 62 1.53 19.68 -9.58
CA ILE A 62 0.18 19.73 -10.16
C ILE A 62 -0.74 20.71 -9.46
N ARG A 63 -0.20 21.55 -8.56
CA ARG A 63 -0.97 22.59 -7.86
C ARG A 63 -1.52 23.63 -8.85
N SER A 64 -2.54 24.35 -8.41
CA SER A 64 -3.08 25.49 -9.16
C SER A 64 -2.05 26.61 -9.37
N ALA A 65 -2.25 27.46 -10.35
CA ALA A 65 -1.40 28.62 -10.58
C ALA A 65 -1.34 29.57 -9.36
N GLU A 66 -2.45 29.70 -8.63
CA GLU A 66 -2.54 30.52 -7.43
C GLU A 66 -1.70 29.96 -6.28
N GLU A 67 -1.70 28.64 -6.09
CA GLU A 67 -0.88 27.97 -5.07
C GLU A 67 0.60 28.05 -5.41
N LYS A 68 0.97 27.88 -6.69
CA LYS A 68 2.34 28.03 -7.18
C LYS A 68 2.89 29.44 -6.99
N ALA A 69 2.03 30.45 -7.15
CA ALA A 69 2.42 31.85 -6.93
C ALA A 69 2.70 32.18 -5.45
N LYS A 70 2.09 31.43 -4.51
CA LYS A 70 2.26 31.65 -3.06
C LYS A 70 3.49 30.96 -2.50
N VAL A 71 3.79 29.75 -2.97
CA VAL A 71 4.88 28.90 -2.47
C VAL A 71 5.61 28.27 -3.64
N ASP A 72 6.92 28.44 -3.70
CA ASP A 72 7.74 27.80 -4.72
C ASP A 72 7.68 26.28 -4.59
N GLY A 73 7.44 25.58 -5.71
CA GLY A 73 7.35 24.13 -5.75
C GLY A 73 8.65 23.42 -5.35
N SER A 74 9.80 24.04 -5.58
CA SER A 74 11.10 23.50 -5.18
C SER A 74 11.19 23.21 -3.67
N THR A 75 10.54 24.02 -2.85
CA THR A 75 10.52 23.87 -1.38
C THR A 75 9.62 22.74 -0.90
N LEU A 76 8.81 22.17 -1.77
CA LEU A 76 7.82 21.11 -1.46
C LEU A 76 8.25 19.74 -1.98
N ILE A 77 9.37 19.65 -2.68
CA ILE A 77 9.94 18.38 -3.14
C ILE A 77 10.33 17.53 -1.93
N ASN A 78 9.92 16.27 -1.92
CA ASN A 78 10.15 15.31 -0.83
C ASN A 78 9.63 15.76 0.56
N GLN A 79 8.57 16.61 0.57
CA GLN A 79 7.89 17.09 1.79
C GLN A 79 6.49 16.49 1.95
N ASP A 80 6.21 15.32 1.38
CA ASP A 80 4.90 14.63 1.43
C ASP A 80 3.71 15.50 0.98
N HIS A 81 3.95 16.49 0.10
CA HIS A 81 2.89 17.35 -0.40
C HIS A 81 2.01 16.59 -1.41
N PRO A 82 0.67 16.55 -1.25
CA PRO A 82 -0.21 15.71 -2.07
C PRO A 82 -0.22 16.07 -3.56
N HIS A 83 0.14 17.29 -3.91
CA HIS A 83 0.14 17.82 -5.29
C HIS A 83 1.54 18.19 -5.82
N VAL A 84 2.59 17.81 -5.12
CA VAL A 84 3.98 17.88 -5.62
C VAL A 84 4.55 16.48 -5.49
N VAL A 85 4.42 15.72 -6.56
CA VAL A 85 4.58 14.27 -6.51
C VAL A 85 5.74 13.78 -7.36
N GLU A 86 6.50 12.85 -6.82
CA GLU A 86 7.44 12.04 -7.57
C GLU A 86 6.67 11.14 -8.54
N ILE A 87 7.05 11.15 -9.81
CA ILE A 87 6.46 10.28 -10.83
C ILE A 87 7.45 9.21 -11.34
N TRP A 88 8.74 9.46 -11.23
CA TRP A 88 9.76 8.57 -11.78
C TRP A 88 11.03 8.61 -10.92
N ASN A 89 11.55 7.43 -10.59
CA ASN A 89 12.84 7.25 -9.94
C ASN A 89 13.80 6.52 -10.90
N LEU A 90 14.98 7.09 -11.12
CA LEU A 90 16.05 6.56 -11.97
C LEU A 90 17.22 6.16 -11.07
N VAL A 91 17.42 4.87 -10.87
CA VAL A 91 18.45 4.31 -9.99
C VAL A 91 19.70 3.98 -10.79
N PHE A 92 20.84 4.48 -10.36
CA PHE A 92 22.15 4.26 -10.97
C PHE A 92 22.98 3.33 -10.08
N MET A 93 22.76 2.01 -10.20
CA MET A 93 23.44 1.01 -9.39
C MET A 93 24.91 0.97 -9.73
N GLN A 94 25.76 1.41 -8.80
CA GLN A 94 27.22 1.48 -8.94
C GLN A 94 27.94 0.66 -7.87
N TYR A 95 27.25 0.33 -6.77
CA TYR A 95 27.83 -0.32 -5.60
C TYR A 95 27.06 -1.57 -5.22
N ASN A 96 27.72 -2.39 -4.41
CA ASN A 96 27.11 -3.51 -3.68
C ASN A 96 27.37 -3.34 -2.18
N ARG A 97 26.31 -3.28 -1.37
CA ARG A 97 26.36 -3.25 0.09
C ARG A 97 26.69 -4.65 0.61
N LYS A 98 27.78 -4.80 1.35
CA LYS A 98 28.15 -6.06 1.99
C LYS A 98 27.47 -6.26 3.34
N ALA A 99 27.40 -7.50 3.81
CA ALA A 99 26.90 -7.84 5.15
C ALA A 99 27.65 -7.11 6.29
N SER A 100 28.89 -6.73 6.05
CA SER A 100 29.70 -5.91 6.99
C SER A 100 29.35 -4.44 7.00
N GLY A 101 28.40 -3.98 6.17
CA GLY A 101 27.98 -2.60 6.02
C GLY A 101 28.77 -1.78 4.99
N GLY A 102 29.93 -2.24 4.55
CA GLY A 102 30.78 -1.51 3.59
C GLY A 102 30.25 -1.59 2.15
N LEU A 103 30.53 -0.55 1.36
CA LEU A 103 30.25 -0.50 -0.08
C LEU A 103 31.44 -1.00 -0.90
N VAL A 104 31.16 -1.69 -1.99
CA VAL A 104 32.13 -2.11 -3.00
C VAL A 104 31.58 -1.76 -4.36
N GLU A 105 32.40 -1.15 -5.20
CA GLU A 105 32.02 -0.86 -6.57
C GLU A 105 31.64 -2.12 -7.35
N LEU A 106 30.59 -2.02 -8.15
CA LEU A 106 30.22 -3.06 -9.09
C LEU A 106 31.18 -3.05 -10.30
N PRO A 107 31.50 -4.21 -10.88
CA PRO A 107 32.38 -4.29 -12.07
C PRO A 107 31.75 -3.59 -13.29
N ASN A 108 30.43 -3.49 -13.33
CA ASN A 108 29.67 -2.77 -14.34
C ASN A 108 28.60 -1.92 -13.65
N LYS A 109 28.37 -0.72 -14.16
CA LYS A 109 27.27 0.15 -13.73
C LYS A 109 25.97 -0.30 -14.40
N HIS A 110 24.88 -0.25 -13.65
CA HIS A 110 23.54 -0.64 -14.13
C HIS A 110 22.56 0.46 -13.88
N ILE A 111 21.55 0.57 -14.73
CA ILE A 111 20.42 1.49 -14.57
C ILE A 111 19.17 0.64 -14.35
N ASP A 112 18.44 0.95 -13.28
CA ASP A 112 17.11 0.46 -13.03
C ASP A 112 16.17 1.64 -12.84
N THR A 113 14.94 1.56 -13.31
CA THR A 113 13.99 2.67 -13.20
C THR A 113 12.64 2.20 -12.72
N GLY A 114 11.99 3.03 -11.90
CA GLY A 114 10.63 2.83 -11.45
C GLY A 114 9.78 4.06 -11.71
N MET A 115 8.71 3.91 -12.53
CA MET A 115 7.76 4.98 -12.79
C MET A 115 6.41 4.63 -12.19
N GLY A 116 5.83 5.56 -11.43
CA GLY A 116 4.48 5.39 -10.88
C GLY A 116 3.43 5.47 -11.98
N PHE A 117 2.90 4.32 -12.42
CA PHE A 117 1.90 4.25 -13.49
C PHE A 117 0.70 5.16 -13.21
N GLU A 118 0.10 5.06 -12.04
CA GLU A 118 -1.07 5.84 -11.64
C GLU A 118 -0.75 7.33 -11.50
N ARG A 119 0.43 7.65 -10.95
CA ARG A 119 0.90 9.03 -10.83
C ARG A 119 1.12 9.67 -12.21
N LEU A 120 1.70 8.92 -13.14
CA LEU A 120 1.88 9.39 -14.52
C LEU A 120 0.52 9.60 -15.20
N CYS A 121 -0.42 8.64 -15.08
CA CYS A 121 -1.78 8.78 -15.59
C CYS A 121 -2.49 10.02 -15.02
N MET A 122 -2.36 10.26 -13.71
CA MET A 122 -2.92 11.43 -13.04
C MET A 122 -2.41 12.74 -13.65
N VAL A 123 -1.10 12.85 -13.85
CA VAL A 123 -0.46 14.04 -14.43
C VAL A 123 -0.90 14.25 -15.87
N LEU A 124 -0.89 13.19 -16.71
CA LEU A 124 -1.25 13.27 -18.12
C LEU A 124 -2.73 13.58 -18.33
N GLN A 125 -3.60 13.12 -17.45
CA GLN A 125 -5.05 13.39 -17.50
C GLN A 125 -5.43 14.71 -16.82
N GLY A 126 -4.49 15.40 -16.18
CA GLY A 126 -4.73 16.69 -15.52
C GLY A 126 -5.67 16.61 -14.32
N VAL A 127 -5.74 15.46 -13.65
CA VAL A 127 -6.58 15.25 -12.46
C VAL A 127 -5.76 15.36 -11.18
N GLN A 128 -6.42 15.53 -10.04
CA GLN A 128 -5.77 15.81 -8.75
C GLN A 128 -5.54 14.56 -7.87
N SER A 129 -6.11 13.42 -8.27
CA SER A 129 -5.96 12.16 -7.55
C SER A 129 -5.78 11.01 -8.53
N ASN A 130 -4.96 10.02 -8.16
CA ASN A 130 -4.84 8.76 -8.90
C ASN A 130 -6.21 8.10 -9.12
N TYR A 131 -7.12 8.24 -8.16
CA TYR A 131 -8.46 7.65 -8.18
C TYR A 131 -9.43 8.36 -9.13
N ASP A 132 -9.09 9.55 -9.61
CA ASP A 132 -9.88 10.30 -10.60
C ASP A 132 -9.49 9.94 -12.03
N THR A 133 -8.45 9.11 -12.20
CA THR A 133 -8.01 8.63 -13.50
C THR A 133 -8.96 7.59 -14.10
N ASP A 134 -8.87 7.37 -15.40
CA ASP A 134 -9.62 6.33 -16.10
C ASP A 134 -9.21 4.90 -15.73
N VAL A 135 -8.14 4.75 -14.97
CA VAL A 135 -7.70 3.48 -14.38
C VAL A 135 -8.65 3.04 -13.26
N PHE A 136 -9.05 3.97 -12.39
CA PHE A 136 -9.86 3.68 -11.20
C PHE A 136 -11.33 4.05 -11.33
N THR A 137 -11.67 5.12 -12.05
CA THR A 137 -13.06 5.60 -12.12
C THR A 137 -14.08 4.56 -12.57
N PRO A 138 -13.80 3.62 -13.50
CA PRO A 138 -14.75 2.57 -13.85
C PRO A 138 -15.02 1.60 -12.69
N ILE A 139 -13.99 1.23 -11.93
CA ILE A 139 -14.13 0.34 -10.76
C ILE A 139 -14.90 1.07 -9.66
N ILE A 140 -14.60 2.34 -9.41
CA ILE A 140 -15.29 3.19 -8.43
C ILE A 140 -16.79 3.26 -8.76
N ARG A 141 -17.16 3.51 -10.04
CA ARG A 141 -18.56 3.56 -10.48
C ARG A 141 -19.29 2.23 -10.29
N GLU A 142 -18.61 1.12 -10.52
CA GLU A 142 -19.20 -0.20 -10.28
C GLU A 142 -19.43 -0.43 -8.78
N ILE A 143 -18.48 -0.02 -7.92
CA ILE A 143 -18.66 -0.06 -6.47
C ILE A 143 -19.87 0.79 -6.06
N GLU A 144 -20.03 2.02 -6.57
CA GLU A 144 -21.18 2.89 -6.32
C GLU A 144 -22.51 2.16 -6.66
N THR A 145 -22.53 1.51 -7.83
CA THR A 145 -23.72 0.77 -8.31
C THR A 145 -24.04 -0.39 -7.38
N ILE A 146 -23.05 -1.23 -7.05
CA ILE A 146 -23.25 -2.43 -6.21
C ILE A 146 -23.64 -2.04 -4.77
N THR A 147 -23.06 -0.97 -4.23
CA THR A 147 -23.23 -0.59 -2.83
C THR A 147 -24.31 0.46 -2.61
N ASN A 148 -24.86 1.04 -3.69
CA ASN A 148 -25.79 2.17 -3.65
C ASN A 148 -25.23 3.36 -2.84
N THR A 149 -23.94 3.65 -3.00
CA THR A 149 -23.26 4.80 -2.40
C THR A 149 -22.84 5.78 -3.50
N LYS A 150 -22.49 7.01 -3.14
CA LYS A 150 -22.00 8.01 -4.09
C LYS A 150 -20.61 8.47 -3.66
N TYR A 151 -19.62 8.26 -4.51
CA TYR A 151 -18.26 8.72 -4.31
C TYR A 151 -18.20 10.27 -4.28
N GLY A 152 -17.44 10.82 -3.35
CA GLY A 152 -17.36 12.26 -3.09
C GLY A 152 -18.42 12.78 -2.11
N SER A 153 -19.29 11.91 -1.56
CA SER A 153 -20.34 12.34 -0.63
C SER A 153 -20.01 12.09 0.84
N ASN A 154 -19.14 11.13 1.14
CA ASN A 154 -18.77 10.75 2.50
C ASN A 154 -17.32 10.25 2.55
N GLU A 155 -16.45 10.94 3.28
CA GLU A 155 -15.02 10.67 3.35
C GLU A 155 -14.70 9.20 3.70
N LYS A 156 -15.40 8.60 4.66
CA LYS A 156 -15.15 7.20 5.06
C LYS A 156 -15.53 6.20 3.97
N GLN A 157 -16.64 6.48 3.27
CA GLN A 157 -17.05 5.67 2.12
C GLN A 157 -16.10 5.85 0.94
N ASP A 158 -15.60 7.07 0.72
CA ASP A 158 -14.64 7.38 -0.33
C ASP A 158 -13.32 6.65 -0.11
N ILE A 159 -12.81 6.69 1.13
CA ILE A 159 -11.62 5.91 1.52
C ILE A 159 -11.86 4.42 1.29
N ALA A 160 -13.02 3.88 1.69
CA ALA A 160 -13.35 2.48 1.49
C ALA A 160 -13.37 2.11 0.01
N THR A 161 -14.01 2.93 -0.83
CA THR A 161 -14.09 2.74 -2.27
C THR A 161 -12.71 2.76 -2.92
N ARG A 162 -11.83 3.70 -2.53
CA ARG A 162 -10.43 3.75 -3.00
C ARG A 162 -9.65 2.50 -2.61
N VAL A 163 -9.72 2.08 -1.34
CA VAL A 163 -9.05 0.87 -0.84
C VAL A 163 -9.53 -0.37 -1.61
N ILE A 164 -10.82 -0.51 -1.83
CA ILE A 164 -11.38 -1.65 -2.56
C ILE A 164 -10.90 -1.65 -4.01
N SER A 165 -10.97 -0.52 -4.70
CA SER A 165 -10.55 -0.39 -6.11
C SER A 165 -9.08 -0.75 -6.31
N ASP A 166 -8.20 -0.26 -5.43
CA ASP A 166 -6.78 -0.55 -5.45
C ASP A 166 -6.50 -2.02 -5.16
N HIS A 167 -7.10 -2.55 -4.09
CA HIS A 167 -6.80 -3.90 -3.60
C HIS A 167 -7.34 -5.00 -4.51
N VAL A 168 -8.52 -4.82 -5.11
CA VAL A 168 -9.07 -5.80 -6.09
C VAL A 168 -8.14 -5.89 -7.30
N ARG A 169 -7.62 -4.77 -7.79
CA ARG A 169 -6.65 -4.76 -8.88
C ARG A 169 -5.38 -5.52 -8.50
N ALA A 170 -4.77 -5.19 -7.35
CA ALA A 170 -3.56 -5.87 -6.88
C ALA A 170 -3.76 -7.38 -6.72
N VAL A 171 -4.88 -7.80 -6.13
CA VAL A 171 -5.21 -9.23 -5.92
C VAL A 171 -5.47 -9.94 -7.25
N ALA A 172 -6.22 -9.33 -8.17
CA ALA A 172 -6.54 -9.93 -9.47
C ALA A 172 -5.27 -10.19 -10.30
N PHE A 173 -4.36 -9.22 -10.38
CA PHE A 173 -3.07 -9.40 -11.06
C PHE A 173 -2.21 -10.46 -10.38
N SER A 174 -2.12 -10.47 -9.05
CA SER A 174 -1.38 -11.51 -8.33
C SER A 174 -1.90 -12.92 -8.62
N ILE A 175 -3.22 -13.10 -8.68
CA ILE A 175 -3.83 -14.39 -9.03
C ILE A 175 -3.55 -14.74 -10.49
N ALA A 176 -3.64 -13.76 -11.42
CA ALA A 176 -3.30 -13.96 -12.82
C ALA A 176 -1.84 -14.42 -13.01
N ASP A 177 -0.93 -13.93 -12.17
CA ASP A 177 0.48 -14.34 -12.14
C ASP A 177 0.72 -15.67 -11.38
N GLY A 178 -0.35 -16.36 -10.97
CA GLY A 178 -0.28 -17.66 -10.30
C GLY A 178 -0.07 -17.61 -8.79
N GLN A 179 -0.11 -16.43 -8.16
CA GLN A 179 0.04 -16.26 -6.72
C GLN A 179 -1.33 -16.29 -6.02
N LEU A 180 -1.69 -17.42 -5.44
CA LEU A 180 -2.97 -17.57 -4.74
C LEU A 180 -2.91 -17.13 -3.28
N PRO A 181 -4.02 -16.59 -2.71
CA PRO A 181 -4.12 -16.32 -1.28
C PRO A 181 -3.84 -17.58 -0.45
N SER A 182 -2.99 -17.44 0.58
CA SER A 182 -2.61 -18.56 1.45
C SER A 182 -2.31 -18.11 2.87
N ASN A 183 -1.92 -19.04 3.75
CA ASN A 183 -1.54 -18.74 5.14
C ASN A 183 -0.05 -18.41 5.30
N THR A 184 0.76 -18.58 4.26
CA THR A 184 2.22 -18.44 4.33
C THR A 184 2.77 -17.75 3.08
N GLY A 185 4.00 -17.21 3.19
CA GLY A 185 4.74 -16.64 2.06
C GLY A 185 4.02 -15.46 1.38
N ALA A 186 4.18 -15.33 0.07
CA ALA A 186 3.56 -14.27 -0.72
C ALA A 186 2.02 -14.33 -0.68
N GLY A 187 1.44 -15.53 -0.71
CA GLY A 187 0.00 -15.71 -0.63
C GLY A 187 -0.63 -15.20 0.66
N TYR A 188 0.11 -15.15 1.78
CA TYR A 188 -0.35 -14.50 3.00
C TYR A 188 -0.53 -12.99 2.83
N VAL A 189 0.37 -12.35 2.09
CA VAL A 189 0.26 -10.91 1.83
C VAL A 189 -0.97 -10.63 0.96
N ILE A 190 -1.16 -11.42 -0.10
CA ILE A 190 -2.34 -11.31 -1.00
C ILE A 190 -3.63 -11.50 -0.21
N ARG A 191 -3.71 -12.54 0.65
CA ARG A 191 -4.86 -12.77 1.52
C ARG A 191 -5.13 -11.58 2.45
N ARG A 192 -4.09 -10.97 3.01
CA ARG A 192 -4.21 -9.76 3.86
C ARG A 192 -4.79 -8.58 3.09
N ILE A 193 -4.31 -8.36 1.87
CA ILE A 193 -4.79 -7.27 1.00
C ILE A 193 -6.29 -7.50 0.70
N LEU A 194 -6.66 -8.70 0.27
CA LEU A 194 -8.05 -9.05 -0.02
C LEU A 194 -8.95 -8.87 1.20
N ARG A 195 -8.57 -9.43 2.35
CA ARG A 195 -9.35 -9.29 3.60
C ARG A 195 -9.44 -7.84 4.07
N ARG A 196 -8.47 -6.99 3.75
CA ARG A 196 -8.57 -5.54 4.01
C ARG A 196 -9.67 -4.92 3.17
N ALA A 197 -9.77 -5.24 1.88
CA ALA A 197 -10.86 -4.77 1.02
C ALA A 197 -12.23 -5.23 1.54
N VAL A 198 -12.38 -6.51 1.89
CA VAL A 198 -13.61 -7.06 2.48
C VAL A 198 -14.02 -6.30 3.75
N ARG A 199 -13.07 -6.05 4.65
CA ARG A 199 -13.34 -5.28 5.89
C ARG A 199 -13.84 -3.86 5.62
N TYR A 200 -13.27 -3.18 4.62
CA TYR A 200 -13.72 -1.84 4.25
C TYR A 200 -15.14 -1.86 3.68
N GLY A 201 -15.45 -2.83 2.82
CA GLY A 201 -16.80 -3.05 2.31
C GLY A 201 -17.81 -3.34 3.42
N PHE A 202 -17.47 -4.24 4.34
CA PHE A 202 -18.30 -4.60 5.50
C PHE A 202 -18.54 -3.42 6.44
N THR A 203 -17.48 -2.67 6.77
CA THR A 203 -17.52 -1.63 7.81
C THR A 203 -18.14 -0.33 7.34
N PHE A 204 -17.82 0.11 6.11
CA PHE A 204 -18.15 1.45 5.64
C PHE A 204 -19.19 1.49 4.51
N LEU A 205 -19.31 0.40 3.73
CA LEU A 205 -20.28 0.30 2.63
C LEU A 205 -21.46 -0.64 2.96
N ASN A 206 -21.51 -1.14 4.20
CA ASN A 206 -22.56 -2.05 4.71
C ASN A 206 -22.77 -3.31 3.85
N LYS A 207 -21.71 -3.81 3.21
CA LYS A 207 -21.77 -5.04 2.39
C LYS A 207 -21.52 -6.27 3.26
N LYS A 208 -22.57 -7.06 3.43
CA LYS A 208 -22.58 -8.32 4.19
C LYS A 208 -22.41 -9.56 3.28
N GLU A 209 -22.67 -9.38 1.99
CA GLU A 209 -22.59 -10.40 0.97
C GLU A 209 -21.33 -10.19 0.09
N PRO A 210 -20.73 -11.25 -0.46
CA PRO A 210 -19.61 -11.14 -1.37
C PRO A 210 -19.96 -10.30 -2.59
N PHE A 211 -19.08 -9.37 -2.96
CA PHE A 211 -19.27 -8.50 -4.13
C PHE A 211 -17.96 -8.15 -4.84
N LEU A 212 -16.80 -8.30 -4.19
CA LEU A 212 -15.51 -7.91 -4.76
C LEU A 212 -15.20 -8.64 -6.07
N TYR A 213 -15.63 -9.90 -6.17
CA TYR A 213 -15.46 -10.69 -7.39
C TYR A 213 -16.18 -10.08 -8.61
N CYS A 214 -17.27 -9.34 -8.42
CA CYS A 214 -17.99 -8.66 -9.50
C CYS A 214 -17.14 -7.58 -10.17
N LEU A 215 -16.19 -6.98 -9.44
CA LEU A 215 -15.32 -5.93 -9.94
C LEU A 215 -14.27 -6.44 -10.94
N VAL A 216 -14.04 -7.76 -10.99
CA VAL A 216 -13.07 -8.38 -11.90
C VAL A 216 -13.48 -8.20 -13.36
N ASP A 217 -14.78 -8.21 -13.66
CA ASP A 217 -15.28 -7.98 -15.02
C ASP A 217 -14.91 -6.59 -15.55
N VAL A 218 -15.11 -5.56 -14.73
CA VAL A 218 -14.74 -4.18 -15.06
C VAL A 218 -13.23 -4.06 -15.26
N LEU A 219 -12.44 -4.70 -14.40
CA LEU A 219 -10.99 -4.73 -14.51
C LEU A 219 -10.53 -5.40 -15.82
N CYS A 220 -11.09 -6.55 -16.16
CA CYS A 220 -10.82 -7.26 -17.41
C CYS A 220 -11.20 -6.44 -18.64
N THR A 221 -12.30 -5.70 -18.58
CA THR A 221 -12.75 -4.81 -19.66
C THR A 221 -11.76 -3.67 -19.85
N LYS A 222 -11.29 -3.05 -18.79
CA LYS A 222 -10.39 -1.89 -18.84
C LYS A 222 -8.95 -2.27 -19.17
N MET A 223 -8.40 -3.27 -18.51
CA MET A 223 -6.96 -3.60 -18.58
C MET A 223 -6.65 -4.85 -19.40
N GLY A 224 -7.63 -5.69 -19.68
CA GLY A 224 -7.42 -6.99 -20.32
C GLY A 224 -7.02 -6.95 -21.79
N THR A 225 -6.92 -5.77 -22.42
CA THR A 225 -6.31 -5.63 -23.74
C THR A 225 -4.80 -5.53 -23.64
N ALA A 226 -4.30 -4.79 -22.65
CA ALA A 226 -2.87 -4.67 -22.35
C ALA A 226 -2.35 -5.89 -21.57
N PHE A 227 -3.21 -6.52 -20.76
CA PHE A 227 -2.90 -7.66 -19.90
C PHE A 227 -3.87 -8.82 -20.19
N PRO A 228 -3.66 -9.58 -21.28
CA PRO A 228 -4.58 -10.63 -21.75
C PRO A 228 -4.76 -11.77 -20.73
N GLU A 229 -3.79 -12.00 -19.84
CA GLU A 229 -3.85 -12.96 -18.75
C GLU A 229 -5.02 -12.72 -17.80
N LEU A 230 -5.42 -11.46 -17.59
CA LEU A 230 -6.60 -11.14 -16.77
C LEU A 230 -7.88 -11.72 -17.40
N LYS A 231 -8.04 -11.61 -18.71
CA LYS A 231 -9.18 -12.19 -19.43
C LYS A 231 -9.12 -13.71 -19.46
N ALA A 232 -7.93 -14.27 -19.73
CA ALA A 232 -7.73 -15.71 -19.80
C ALA A 232 -8.05 -16.40 -18.45
N GLN A 233 -7.75 -15.76 -17.34
CA GLN A 233 -7.93 -16.32 -16.00
C GLN A 233 -9.12 -15.73 -15.23
N LYS A 234 -9.99 -14.95 -15.89
CA LYS A 234 -11.11 -14.24 -15.25
C LYS A 234 -11.89 -15.13 -14.28
N HIS A 235 -12.34 -16.30 -14.71
CA HIS A 235 -13.12 -17.22 -13.86
C HIS A 235 -12.35 -17.73 -12.65
N LEU A 236 -11.05 -17.99 -12.79
CA LEU A 236 -10.22 -18.37 -11.65
C LEU A 236 -10.14 -17.22 -10.64
N ILE A 237 -9.89 -16.00 -11.12
CA ILE A 237 -9.78 -14.79 -10.28
C ILE A 237 -11.09 -14.55 -9.53
N GLU A 238 -12.22 -14.56 -10.24
CA GLU A 238 -13.57 -14.40 -9.66
C GLU A 238 -13.85 -15.44 -8.57
N ASN A 239 -13.59 -16.72 -8.85
CA ASN A 239 -13.84 -17.80 -7.90
C ASN A 239 -12.96 -17.69 -6.66
N VAL A 240 -11.67 -17.46 -6.81
CA VAL A 240 -10.73 -17.31 -5.68
C VAL A 240 -11.12 -16.13 -4.79
N ILE A 241 -11.43 -14.98 -5.39
CA ILE A 241 -11.85 -13.79 -4.63
C ILE A 241 -13.16 -14.09 -3.89
N LYS A 242 -14.15 -14.66 -4.57
CA LYS A 242 -15.46 -14.98 -3.99
C LYS A 242 -15.37 -15.97 -2.82
N GLU A 243 -14.57 -17.01 -2.94
CA GLU A 243 -14.35 -18.02 -1.90
C GLU A 243 -13.70 -17.42 -0.65
N GLU A 244 -12.60 -16.64 -0.83
CA GLU A 244 -11.91 -15.98 0.28
C GLU A 244 -12.80 -14.92 0.94
N GLU A 245 -13.54 -14.14 0.16
CA GLU A 245 -14.48 -13.13 0.65
C GLU A 245 -15.60 -13.79 1.45
N THR A 246 -16.22 -14.84 0.92
CA THR A 246 -17.29 -15.61 1.61
C THR A 246 -16.81 -16.17 2.94
N SER A 247 -15.62 -16.79 2.92
CA SER A 247 -15.03 -17.37 4.13
C SER A 247 -14.75 -16.33 5.19
N PHE A 248 -14.24 -15.15 4.76
CA PHE A 248 -13.90 -14.09 5.70
C PHE A 248 -15.13 -13.34 6.24
N LEU A 249 -16.17 -13.13 5.42
CA LEU A 249 -17.44 -12.55 5.87
C LEU A 249 -18.10 -13.41 6.94
N ARG A 250 -18.07 -14.75 6.80
CA ARG A 250 -18.55 -15.65 7.85
C ARG A 250 -17.80 -15.48 9.17
N ALA A 251 -16.48 -15.32 9.10
CA ALA A 251 -15.69 -15.05 10.31
C ALA A 251 -16.04 -13.70 10.95
N LEU A 252 -16.22 -12.66 10.14
CA LEU A 252 -16.66 -11.34 10.64
C LEU A 252 -18.03 -11.42 11.32
N ASP A 253 -19.00 -12.08 10.72
CA ASP A 253 -20.33 -12.25 11.30
C ASP A 253 -20.29 -13.03 12.63
N GLN A 254 -19.50 -14.10 12.69
CA GLN A 254 -19.29 -14.83 13.94
C GLN A 254 -18.65 -13.95 15.02
N GLY A 255 -17.70 -13.09 14.63
CA GLY A 255 -17.10 -12.12 15.54
C GLY A 255 -18.12 -11.09 16.08
N VAL A 256 -19.04 -10.62 15.24
CA VAL A 256 -20.12 -9.71 15.67
C VAL A 256 -21.05 -10.42 16.65
N ILE A 257 -21.48 -11.65 16.37
CA ILE A 257 -22.33 -12.45 17.27
C ILE A 257 -21.63 -12.66 18.62
N LEU A 258 -20.34 -12.99 18.60
CA LEU A 258 -19.56 -13.17 19.83
C LEU A 258 -19.48 -11.85 20.62
N LEU A 259 -19.26 -10.72 19.95
CA LEU A 259 -19.23 -9.39 20.59
C LEU A 259 -20.57 -9.06 21.24
N ASP A 260 -21.69 -9.32 20.57
CA ASP A 260 -23.04 -9.12 21.12
C ASP A 260 -23.29 -10.01 22.35
N GLY A 261 -22.80 -11.25 22.35
CA GLY A 261 -22.82 -12.14 23.49
C GLY A 261 -21.99 -11.62 24.69
N ILE A 262 -20.79 -11.07 24.40
CA ILE A 262 -19.94 -10.43 25.41
C ILE A 262 -20.64 -9.23 26.01
N ILE A 263 -21.25 -8.38 25.20
CA ILE A 263 -22.01 -7.18 25.63
C ILE A 263 -23.19 -7.59 26.54
N SER A 264 -23.97 -8.57 26.11
CA SER A 264 -25.15 -9.04 26.85
C SER A 264 -24.81 -9.69 28.19
N SER A 265 -23.62 -10.28 28.33
CA SER A 265 -23.14 -10.92 29.54
C SER A 265 -22.25 -10.01 30.42
N ALA A 266 -22.00 -8.78 30.00
CA ALA A 266 -21.10 -7.87 30.69
C ALA A 266 -21.66 -7.46 32.06
N LYS A 267 -20.90 -7.76 33.12
CA LYS A 267 -21.22 -7.36 34.51
C LYS A 267 -20.53 -6.05 34.91
N THR A 268 -19.56 -5.61 34.14
CA THR A 268 -18.76 -4.40 34.34
C THR A 268 -18.75 -3.56 33.08
N LYS A 269 -18.38 -2.30 33.19
CA LYS A 269 -18.21 -1.41 32.01
C LYS A 269 -16.96 -1.73 31.19
N GLU A 270 -16.06 -2.54 31.72
CA GLU A 270 -14.81 -2.90 31.06
C GLU A 270 -14.83 -4.38 30.66
N ILE A 271 -14.49 -4.63 29.40
CA ILE A 271 -14.33 -5.96 28.81
C ILE A 271 -12.83 -6.30 28.78
N SER A 272 -12.50 -7.56 28.98
CA SER A 272 -11.11 -8.04 28.91
C SER A 272 -10.47 -7.70 27.54
N GLY A 273 -9.26 -7.15 27.57
CA GLY A 273 -8.47 -6.87 26.39
C GLY A 273 -8.13 -8.13 25.58
N ASP A 274 -8.02 -9.30 26.21
CA ASP A 274 -7.81 -10.58 25.50
C ASP A 274 -9.03 -10.94 24.63
N LYS A 275 -10.25 -10.72 25.13
CA LYS A 275 -11.47 -10.92 24.32
C LYS A 275 -11.55 -9.96 23.16
N ALA A 276 -11.18 -8.70 23.37
CA ALA A 276 -11.11 -7.72 22.27
C ALA A 276 -10.02 -8.10 21.26
N PHE A 277 -8.89 -8.65 21.73
CA PHE A 277 -7.83 -9.15 20.86
C PHE A 277 -8.26 -10.39 20.08
N GLU A 278 -8.98 -11.33 20.69
CA GLU A 278 -9.56 -12.50 19.99
C GLU A 278 -10.49 -12.08 18.84
N LEU A 279 -11.38 -11.12 19.08
CA LEU A 279 -12.25 -10.55 18.06
C LEU A 279 -11.47 -9.94 16.89
N TYR A 280 -10.37 -9.29 17.17
CA TYR A 280 -9.50 -8.69 16.17
C TYR A 280 -8.65 -9.73 15.41
N ASP A 281 -7.94 -10.61 16.13
CA ASP A 281 -6.94 -11.52 15.55
C ASP A 281 -7.57 -12.74 14.90
N THR A 282 -8.57 -13.34 15.54
CA THR A 282 -9.22 -14.58 15.09
C THR A 282 -10.36 -14.30 14.10
N TYR A 283 -11.23 -13.37 14.46
CA TYR A 283 -12.42 -13.06 13.64
C TYR A 283 -12.21 -11.91 12.68
N GLY A 284 -11.12 -11.18 12.80
CA GLY A 284 -10.76 -10.10 11.87
C GLY A 284 -11.55 -8.80 12.04
N LEU A 285 -12.28 -8.62 13.15
CA LEU A 285 -13.03 -7.40 13.40
C LEU A 285 -12.08 -6.20 13.56
N PRO A 286 -12.30 -5.09 12.85
CA PRO A 286 -11.51 -3.88 13.06
C PRO A 286 -11.65 -3.37 14.50
N VAL A 287 -10.53 -2.97 15.11
CA VAL A 287 -10.53 -2.42 16.47
C VAL A 287 -11.48 -1.22 16.58
N THR A 288 -11.51 -0.37 15.56
CA THR A 288 -12.43 0.77 15.49
C THR A 288 -13.89 0.35 15.48
N LEU A 289 -14.24 -0.76 14.83
CA LEU A 289 -15.60 -1.30 14.85
C LEU A 289 -15.96 -1.83 16.24
N ILE A 290 -15.07 -2.59 16.88
CA ILE A 290 -15.25 -3.07 18.25
C ILE A 290 -15.48 -1.89 19.20
N ILE A 291 -14.62 -0.86 19.14
CA ILE A 291 -14.75 0.36 19.94
C ILE A 291 -16.09 1.04 19.72
N ASN A 292 -16.52 1.21 18.47
CA ASN A 292 -17.76 1.89 18.14
C ASN A 292 -19.00 1.14 18.63
N ILE A 293 -18.99 -0.19 18.54
CA ILE A 293 -20.07 -1.03 19.06
C ILE A 293 -20.11 -0.94 20.59
N LEU A 294 -18.97 -1.13 21.27
CA LEU A 294 -18.92 -1.05 22.73
C LEU A 294 -19.36 0.31 23.27
N LYS A 295 -18.92 1.40 22.63
CA LYS A 295 -19.33 2.77 23.03
C LYS A 295 -20.84 2.99 22.98
N LYS A 296 -21.54 2.41 21.97
CA LYS A 296 -23.01 2.48 21.90
C LYS A 296 -23.70 1.83 23.11
N HIS A 297 -23.03 0.89 23.77
CA HIS A 297 -23.50 0.20 24.97
C HIS A 297 -22.89 0.74 26.27
N ASN A 298 -22.18 1.90 26.21
CA ASN A 298 -21.44 2.47 27.34
C ASN A 298 -20.37 1.53 27.94
N LEU A 299 -19.76 0.71 27.08
CA LEU A 299 -18.72 -0.24 27.41
C LEU A 299 -17.39 0.18 26.77
N HIS A 300 -16.27 -0.31 27.33
CA HIS A 300 -14.93 -0.22 26.78
C HIS A 300 -14.16 -1.50 27.05
N PHE A 301 -12.96 -1.66 26.51
CA PHE A 301 -12.09 -2.78 26.83
C PHE A 301 -10.75 -2.31 27.40
N ASP A 302 -10.05 -3.20 28.09
CA ASP A 302 -8.71 -2.95 28.62
C ASP A 302 -7.70 -2.83 27.46
N TYR A 303 -7.35 -1.58 27.12
CA TYR A 303 -6.38 -1.26 26.08
C TYR A 303 -4.96 -1.73 26.41
N LYS A 304 -4.57 -1.81 27.69
CA LYS A 304 -3.23 -2.24 28.07
C LYS A 304 -3.06 -3.73 27.79
N LEU A 305 -4.04 -4.52 28.19
CA LEU A 305 -4.05 -5.97 27.94
C LEU A 305 -4.17 -6.28 26.46
N PHE A 306 -5.01 -5.54 25.70
CA PHE A 306 -5.11 -5.66 24.25
C PHE A 306 -3.75 -5.38 23.56
N ASN A 307 -3.10 -4.27 23.89
CA ASN A 307 -1.80 -3.91 23.33
C ASN A 307 -0.69 -4.90 23.71
N TYR A 308 -0.75 -5.47 24.90
CA TYR A 308 0.16 -6.55 25.31
C TYR A 308 -0.02 -7.79 24.43
N ALA A 309 -1.25 -8.23 24.21
CA ALA A 309 -1.57 -9.36 23.32
C ALA A 309 -1.09 -9.12 21.87
N MET A 310 -1.31 -7.90 21.34
CA MET A 310 -0.81 -7.47 20.03
C MET A 310 0.72 -7.57 19.92
N LYS A 311 1.45 -7.07 20.93
CA LYS A 311 2.92 -7.15 20.94
C LYS A 311 3.40 -8.60 20.99
N LYS A 312 2.79 -9.43 21.82
CA LYS A 312 3.12 -10.87 21.94
C LYS A 312 2.92 -11.60 20.61
N GLN A 313 1.83 -11.32 19.88
CA GLN A 313 1.56 -11.89 18.56
C GLN A 313 2.58 -11.44 17.53
N LYS A 314 2.94 -10.14 17.52
CA LYS A 314 3.95 -9.59 16.63
C LYS A 314 5.32 -10.26 16.85
N MET A 315 5.74 -10.44 18.09
CA MET A 315 6.99 -11.13 18.45
C MET A 315 7.00 -12.60 17.98
N LYS A 316 5.88 -13.32 18.16
CA LYS A 316 5.75 -14.70 17.64
C LYS A 316 5.89 -14.75 16.13
N SER A 317 5.27 -13.82 15.40
CA SER A 317 5.35 -13.76 13.93
C SER A 317 6.77 -13.41 13.44
N GLN A 318 7.52 -12.58 14.17
CA GLN A 318 8.91 -12.24 13.85
C GLN A 318 9.86 -13.39 14.21
N GLY A 319 9.68 -14.04 15.35
CA GLY A 319 10.50 -15.20 15.77
C GLY A 319 10.35 -16.41 14.84
N LEU A 320 9.18 -16.60 14.23
CA LEU A 320 8.97 -17.63 13.21
C LEU A 320 9.68 -17.31 11.88
N ARG A 321 9.92 -16.03 11.57
CA ARG A 321 10.72 -15.60 10.40
C ARG A 321 12.22 -15.91 10.61
N SER A 322 12.79 -15.53 11.75
CA SER A 322 14.20 -15.79 12.04
C SER A 322 14.55 -17.30 12.06
N ASN A 323 13.66 -18.14 12.58
CA ASN A 323 13.86 -19.59 12.59
C ASN A 323 13.70 -20.26 11.21
N LYS A 324 12.99 -19.65 10.25
CA LYS A 324 12.92 -20.16 8.87
C LYS A 324 14.14 -19.77 8.04
N GLU A 325 14.68 -18.58 8.23
CA GLU A 325 15.91 -18.13 7.55
C GLU A 325 17.11 -18.98 7.98
N ILE A 326 17.23 -19.32 9.26
CA ILE A 326 18.28 -20.21 9.78
C ILE A 326 18.18 -21.62 9.19
N LYS A 327 16.97 -22.14 8.91
CA LYS A 327 16.78 -23.46 8.29
C LYS A 327 17.09 -23.51 6.78
N ILE A 328 17.02 -22.38 6.07
CA ILE A 328 17.33 -22.30 4.64
C ILE A 328 18.86 -22.21 4.43
N LEU A 329 19.59 -21.69 5.41
CA LEU A 329 21.07 -21.60 5.37
C LEU A 329 21.78 -22.88 5.87
N SER A 330 21.05 -23.90 6.28
CA SER A 330 21.59 -25.18 6.78
C SER A 330 21.29 -26.39 5.87
N ILE A 331 20.89 -26.15 4.62
CA ILE A 331 20.83 -27.08 3.49
C ILE A 331 21.76 -26.55 2.40
#